data_e3c8c64801e63dd5ee92dd860b443f9d
#
_entry.id   e3c8c64801e63dd5ee92dd860b443f9d
#
_cell.length_a   1.000
_cell.length_b   1.000
_cell.length_c   1.000
_cell.angle_alpha   90.00
_cell.angle_beta   90.00
_cell.angle_gamma   90.00
#
_symmetry.space_group_name_H-M   'P 1'
#
loop_
_entity.id
_entity.type
_entity.pdbx_description
1 polymer ?
#
loop_
_entity_poly.entity_id
_entity_poly.type
_entity_poly.pdbx_seq_one_letter_code
_entity_poly.pdbx_strand_id
1 'polypeptide(L)'
;MTRDLDCEHTSPCHPDDTTSFAYDNPARRPSTVMAMAEADVTVWYNPRCSKCRGAEELLAAHGVPAQKVFYLDSPPSEGEIRRVLALLGTGDPRTLMRTAETRYRELGLAGASADELVEAMTRYPELIQRPVVIWADRAVIARPPELLLPLLEAGRGRGR
;
A
#
# COMPACT_ATOMS: atom_id res chain seq x y z
N MET A 1 55.82 0.59 54.77
CA MET A 1 54.88 0.09 55.79
C MET A 1 53.67 -0.38 55.00
N THR A 2 53.67 -1.65 54.62
CA THR A 2 52.90 -2.75 55.25
C THR A 2 51.39 -2.57 54.98
N ARG A 3 50.64 -3.42 54.33
CA ARG A 3 50.50 -4.89 54.16
C ARG A 3 49.39 -5.12 53.15
N ASP A 4 49.54 -5.92 52.13
CA ASP A 4 49.17 -7.32 52.03
C ASP A 4 47.81 -7.73 52.64
N LEU A 5 47.00 -8.32 51.83
CA LEU A 5 46.28 -9.60 51.99
C LEU A 5 45.25 -9.73 50.87
N ASP A 6 45.53 -10.48 49.85
CA ASP A 6 45.05 -11.81 49.54
C ASP A 6 43.66 -12.16 50.03
N CYS A 7 42.80 -12.47 49.10
CA CYS A 7 41.91 -13.62 49.19
C CYS A 7 41.45 -14.06 47.85
N GLU A 8 42.09 -15.14 47.38
CA GLU A 8 41.57 -16.12 46.43
C GLU A 8 40.24 -16.70 46.94
N HIS A 9 39.29 -16.90 46.08
CA HIS A 9 38.58 -18.19 46.05
C HIS A 9 37.67 -18.28 44.77
N THR A 10 38.14 -19.13 43.89
CA THR A 10 37.41 -20.24 43.21
C THR A 10 36.04 -19.99 42.58
N SER A 11 36.08 -20.21 41.31
CA SER A 11 34.96 -20.60 40.42
C SER A 11 34.03 -21.69 40.99
N PRO A 12 32.79 -21.87 40.48
CA PRO A 12 32.71 -22.67 39.27
C PRO A 12 31.75 -22.14 38.20
N CYS A 13 32.09 -22.51 36.98
CA CYS A 13 31.26 -22.52 35.80
C CYS A 13 29.94 -23.24 36.02
N HIS A 14 28.86 -22.65 35.54
CA HIS A 14 27.73 -23.44 35.10
C HIS A 14 27.28 -22.93 33.73
N PRO A 15 27.18 -23.84 32.77
CA PRO A 15 26.68 -23.56 31.44
C PRO A 15 25.13 -23.64 31.40
N ASP A 16 24.60 -23.13 30.34
CA ASP A 16 23.24 -23.36 29.87
C ASP A 16 22.12 -22.65 30.62
N ASP A 17 21.81 -21.45 30.11
CA ASP A 17 20.40 -21.13 29.92
C ASP A 17 20.24 -20.31 28.63
N THR A 18 20.05 -21.08 27.58
CA THR A 18 19.65 -20.62 26.26
C THR A 18 18.17 -20.27 26.32
N THR A 19 17.83 -19.21 27.06
CA THR A 19 16.51 -18.62 26.91
C THR A 19 16.64 -17.54 25.84
N SER A 20 16.49 -18.00 24.61
CA SER A 20 16.22 -17.19 23.46
C SER A 20 14.95 -16.38 23.73
N PHE A 21 15.10 -15.21 24.32
CA PHE A 21 14.07 -14.18 24.26
C PHE A 21 14.00 -13.74 22.80
N ALA A 22 13.15 -14.39 22.05
CA ALA A 22 12.67 -13.91 20.78
C ALA A 22 12.02 -12.54 21.04
N TYR A 23 12.77 -11.49 20.76
CA TYR A 23 12.26 -10.13 20.70
C TYR A 23 11.27 -10.10 19.56
N ASP A 24 10.00 -10.30 19.91
CA ASP A 24 8.89 -10.15 19.01
C ASP A 24 8.86 -8.67 18.59
N ASN A 25 9.40 -8.40 17.41
CA ASN A 25 9.44 -7.07 16.83
C ASN A 25 8.03 -6.73 16.30
N PRO A 26 7.24 -5.90 16.99
CA PRO A 26 5.88 -5.54 16.55
C PRO A 26 5.85 -4.73 15.25
N ALA A 27 6.99 -4.44 14.65
CA ALA A 27 7.10 -3.71 13.38
C ALA A 27 7.02 -4.61 12.13
N ARG A 28 6.96 -5.93 12.28
CA ARG A 28 6.60 -6.85 11.18
C ARG A 28 5.11 -7.13 11.19
N ARG A 29 4.30 -6.12 11.03
CA ARG A 29 2.97 -6.36 10.45
C ARG A 29 3.21 -6.75 9.00
N PRO A 30 2.83 -7.96 8.58
CA PRO A 30 2.88 -8.28 7.16
C PRO A 30 2.00 -7.25 6.45
N SER A 31 2.58 -6.61 5.44
CA SER A 31 1.85 -5.73 4.54
C SER A 31 0.53 -6.39 4.20
N THR A 32 -0.58 -5.71 4.43
CA THR A 32 -1.97 -6.18 4.29
C THR A 32 -2.29 -6.77 2.90
N VAL A 33 -1.29 -6.84 2.02
CA VAL A 33 -1.40 -7.35 0.64
C VAL A 33 -1.29 -8.89 0.55
N MET A 34 -0.85 -9.60 1.61
CA MET A 34 -0.64 -11.06 1.51
C MET A 34 -1.74 -11.94 2.15
N ALA A 35 -2.80 -11.36 2.69
CA ALA A 35 -3.92 -12.12 3.25
C ALA A 35 -5.22 -11.92 2.43
N MET A 36 -5.10 -11.90 1.09
CA MET A 36 -6.25 -11.63 0.23
C MET A 36 -6.51 -12.80 -0.73
N ALA A 37 -6.89 -13.92 -0.17
CA ALA A 37 -7.35 -15.08 -0.92
C ALA A 37 -8.87 -15.14 -1.02
N GLU A 38 -9.61 -14.02 -1.24
CA GLU A 38 -11.06 -14.12 -1.52
C GLU A 38 -11.70 -12.92 -2.24
N ALA A 39 -10.98 -11.84 -2.51
CA ALA A 39 -11.48 -10.83 -3.42
C ALA A 39 -10.36 -10.46 -4.40
N ASP A 40 -10.46 -10.97 -5.63
CA ASP A 40 -9.48 -10.68 -6.69
C ASP A 40 -9.40 -9.19 -7.07
N VAL A 41 -10.31 -8.37 -6.52
CA VAL A 41 -10.45 -6.95 -6.81
C VAL A 41 -10.25 -6.09 -5.57
N THR A 42 -9.33 -5.15 -5.67
CA THR A 42 -9.09 -4.13 -4.65
C THR A 42 -9.43 -2.75 -5.20
N VAL A 43 -10.09 -1.93 -4.40
CA VAL A 43 -10.45 -0.55 -4.76
C VAL A 43 -9.87 0.43 -3.76
N TRP A 44 -9.03 1.34 -4.21
CA TRP A 44 -8.66 2.53 -3.42
C TRP A 44 -9.85 3.48 -3.41
N TYR A 45 -10.48 3.54 -2.26
CA TYR A 45 -11.83 4.07 -2.10
C TYR A 45 -11.88 5.30 -1.20
N ASN A 46 -12.71 6.26 -1.58
CA ASN A 46 -13.09 7.39 -0.74
C ASN A 46 -14.62 7.48 -0.69
N PRO A 47 -15.26 7.31 0.48
CA PRO A 47 -16.72 7.31 0.61
C PRO A 47 -17.36 8.66 0.25
N ARG A 48 -16.61 9.75 0.34
CA ARG A 48 -17.09 11.11 -0.02
C ARG A 48 -17.00 11.38 -1.54
N CYS A 49 -16.46 10.43 -2.33
CA CYS A 49 -16.30 10.60 -3.77
C CYS A 49 -17.42 9.91 -4.54
N SER A 50 -18.22 10.66 -5.31
CA SER A 50 -19.29 10.10 -6.14
C SER A 50 -18.78 9.10 -7.19
N LYS A 51 -17.57 9.32 -7.75
CA LYS A 51 -16.95 8.40 -8.71
C LYS A 51 -16.55 7.07 -8.08
N CYS A 52 -16.12 7.10 -6.79
CA CYS A 52 -15.85 5.88 -6.04
C CYS A 52 -17.13 5.06 -5.82
N ARG A 53 -18.24 5.73 -5.47
CA ARG A 53 -19.56 5.06 -5.33
C ARG A 53 -20.04 4.50 -6.66
N GLY A 54 -19.94 5.25 -7.75
CA GLY A 54 -20.29 4.75 -9.09
C GLY A 54 -19.47 3.55 -9.53
N ALA A 55 -18.17 3.51 -9.23
CA ALA A 55 -17.34 2.35 -9.50
C ALA A 55 -17.76 1.12 -8.65
N GLU A 56 -18.10 1.33 -7.39
CA GLU A 56 -18.63 0.28 -6.50
C GLU A 56 -19.97 -0.27 -7.02
N GLU A 57 -20.89 0.60 -7.39
CA GLU A 57 -22.18 0.21 -7.96
C GLU A 57 -21.99 -0.61 -9.24
N LEU A 58 -21.05 -0.22 -10.09
CA LEU A 58 -20.75 -0.93 -11.33
C LEU A 58 -20.14 -2.31 -11.05
N LEU A 59 -19.22 -2.43 -10.12
CA LEU A 59 -18.65 -3.72 -9.68
C LEU A 59 -19.76 -4.63 -9.12
N ALA A 60 -20.62 -4.11 -8.26
CA ALA A 60 -21.75 -4.84 -7.68
C ALA A 60 -22.75 -5.29 -8.74
N ALA A 61 -23.10 -4.44 -9.71
CA ALA A 61 -24.01 -4.77 -10.81
C ALA A 61 -23.44 -5.91 -11.70
N HIS A 62 -22.13 -6.07 -11.74
CA HIS A 62 -21.46 -7.17 -12.45
C HIS A 62 -21.18 -8.39 -11.58
N GLY A 63 -21.60 -8.38 -10.30
CA GLY A 63 -21.40 -9.49 -9.36
C GLY A 63 -19.95 -9.70 -8.96
N VAL A 64 -19.12 -8.64 -9.03
CA VAL A 64 -17.69 -8.69 -8.70
C VAL A 64 -17.48 -8.16 -7.27
N PRO A 65 -17.17 -9.04 -6.29
CA PRO A 65 -16.83 -8.61 -4.96
C PRO A 65 -15.51 -7.84 -4.98
N ALA A 66 -15.45 -6.72 -4.27
CA ALA A 66 -14.26 -5.89 -4.19
C ALA A 66 -13.93 -5.50 -2.77
N GLN A 67 -12.65 -5.62 -2.40
CA GLN A 67 -12.15 -5.10 -1.14
C GLN A 67 -11.90 -3.61 -1.26
N LYS A 68 -12.46 -2.84 -0.34
CA LYS A 68 -12.24 -1.40 -0.24
C LYS A 68 -11.05 -1.10 0.64
N VAL A 69 -10.11 -0.34 0.13
CA VAL A 69 -8.99 0.23 0.88
C VAL A 69 -9.23 1.72 1.02
N PHE A 70 -9.44 2.18 2.25
CA PHE A 70 -9.60 3.60 2.57
C PHE A 70 -8.22 4.25 2.62
N TYR A 71 -7.67 4.53 1.46
CA TYR A 71 -6.29 4.97 1.27
C TYR A 71 -5.97 6.35 1.91
N LEU A 72 -6.97 7.12 2.30
CA LEU A 72 -6.76 8.37 3.05
C LEU A 72 -6.47 8.11 4.53
N ASP A 73 -7.00 7.02 5.08
CA ASP A 73 -6.81 6.62 6.48
C ASP A 73 -5.59 5.69 6.61
N SER A 74 -5.33 4.91 5.57
CA SER A 74 -4.19 4.00 5.42
C SER A 74 -3.47 4.30 4.11
N PRO A 75 -2.58 5.28 4.07
CA PRO A 75 -1.87 5.65 2.84
C PRO A 75 -1.06 4.49 2.27
N PRO A 76 -1.07 4.31 0.94
CA PRO A 76 -0.26 3.28 0.31
C PRO A 76 1.23 3.59 0.46
N SER A 77 2.01 2.54 0.59
CA SER A 77 3.47 2.62 0.57
C SER A 77 3.98 2.99 -0.84
N GLU A 78 5.22 3.46 -0.93
CA GLU A 78 5.87 3.71 -2.23
C GLU A 78 5.87 2.46 -3.12
N GLY A 79 6.13 1.28 -2.54
CA GLY A 79 6.10 0.01 -3.25
C GLY A 79 4.74 -0.31 -3.86
N GLU A 80 3.66 -0.03 -3.14
CA GLU A 80 2.29 -0.20 -3.62
C GLU A 80 1.97 0.79 -4.74
N ILE A 81 2.38 2.05 -4.60
CA ILE A 81 2.21 3.07 -5.63
C ILE A 81 2.95 2.66 -6.91
N ARG A 82 4.21 2.24 -6.82
CA ARG A 82 5.00 1.78 -7.97
C ARG A 82 4.39 0.55 -8.63
N ARG A 83 3.88 -0.40 -7.82
CA ARG A 83 3.15 -1.56 -8.33
C ARG A 83 1.91 -1.13 -9.11
N VAL A 84 1.11 -0.23 -8.58
CA VAL A 84 -0.09 0.28 -9.27
C VAL A 84 0.26 0.98 -10.57
N LEU A 85 1.32 1.79 -10.60
CA LEU A 85 1.80 2.43 -11.84
C LEU A 85 2.19 1.39 -12.91
N ALA A 86 2.88 0.32 -12.51
CA ALA A 86 3.21 -0.78 -13.42
C ALA A 86 1.95 -1.48 -13.95
N LEU A 87 0.95 -1.72 -13.10
CA LEU A 87 -0.34 -2.33 -13.48
C LEU A 87 -1.19 -1.41 -14.38
N LEU A 88 -1.04 -0.10 -14.25
CA LEU A 88 -1.64 0.91 -15.14
C LEU A 88 -0.93 0.97 -16.51
N GLY A 89 0.23 0.32 -16.64
CA GLY A 89 1.05 0.36 -17.85
C GLY A 89 1.74 1.70 -18.09
N THR A 90 2.00 2.46 -17.03
CA THR A 90 2.64 3.77 -17.13
C THR A 90 3.88 3.88 -16.24
N GLY A 91 4.92 4.54 -16.74
CA GLY A 91 6.09 4.90 -15.95
C GLY A 91 6.00 6.30 -15.33
N ASP A 92 4.98 7.10 -15.69
CA ASP A 92 4.83 8.47 -15.18
C ASP A 92 3.87 8.50 -13.98
N PRO A 93 4.37 8.80 -12.77
CA PRO A 93 3.54 8.91 -11.56
C PRO A 93 2.44 9.98 -11.67
N ARG A 94 2.59 10.98 -12.54
CA ARG A 94 1.59 12.02 -12.76
C ARG A 94 0.27 11.47 -13.27
N THR A 95 0.28 10.35 -13.96
CA THR A 95 -0.94 9.64 -14.41
C THR A 95 -1.82 9.25 -13.21
N LEU A 96 -1.19 8.87 -12.10
CA LEU A 96 -1.89 8.51 -10.86
C LEU A 96 -2.18 9.73 -9.97
N MET A 97 -1.71 10.93 -10.34
CA MET A 97 -1.83 12.13 -9.52
C MET A 97 -2.95 13.06 -9.97
N ARG A 98 -3.55 13.72 -9.01
CA ARG A 98 -4.51 14.81 -9.19
C ARG A 98 -3.76 16.13 -9.30
N THR A 99 -3.19 16.41 -10.47
CA THR A 99 -2.34 17.59 -10.73
C THR A 99 -3.09 18.92 -10.60
N ALA A 100 -4.42 18.91 -10.62
CA ALA A 100 -5.25 20.10 -10.41
C ALA A 100 -5.44 20.46 -8.93
N GLU A 101 -5.02 19.61 -7.99
CA GLU A 101 -5.14 19.89 -6.56
C GLU A 101 -4.25 21.07 -6.13
N THR A 102 -4.75 21.83 -5.17
CA THR A 102 -3.99 22.95 -4.59
C THR A 102 -2.68 22.45 -3.98
N ARG A 103 -2.70 21.33 -3.29
CA ARG A 103 -1.51 20.69 -2.70
C ARG A 103 -0.42 20.38 -3.73
N TYR A 104 -0.78 19.95 -4.94
CA TYR A 104 0.18 19.67 -6.01
C TYR A 104 0.99 20.94 -6.39
N ARG A 105 0.30 22.08 -6.43
CA ARG A 105 0.92 23.37 -6.75
C ARG A 105 1.73 23.93 -5.60
N GLU A 106 1.21 23.83 -4.36
CA GLU A 106 1.90 24.28 -3.13
C GLU A 106 3.25 23.57 -2.94
N LEU A 107 3.31 22.29 -3.28
CA LEU A 107 4.52 21.47 -3.18
C LEU A 107 5.45 21.62 -4.40
N GLY A 108 5.08 22.38 -5.42
CA GLY A 108 5.92 22.59 -6.60
C GLY A 108 6.18 21.33 -7.44
N LEU A 109 5.25 20.35 -7.42
CA LEU A 109 5.45 19.01 -7.97
C LEU A 109 5.49 18.97 -9.51
N ALA A 110 5.27 20.09 -10.20
CA ALA A 110 5.31 20.13 -11.66
C ALA A 110 6.69 19.77 -12.23
N GLY A 111 7.76 20.17 -11.54
CA GLY A 111 9.15 19.87 -11.91
C GLY A 111 9.78 18.68 -11.15
N ALA A 112 9.02 18.03 -10.27
CA ALA A 112 9.53 16.96 -9.43
C ALA A 112 9.87 15.69 -10.22
N SER A 113 10.87 14.95 -9.76
CA SER A 113 11.24 13.63 -10.26
C SER A 113 10.17 12.58 -9.98
N ALA A 114 10.26 11.43 -10.64
CA ALA A 114 9.33 10.32 -10.39
C ALA A 114 9.34 9.84 -8.94
N ASP A 115 10.51 9.81 -8.31
CA ASP A 115 10.65 9.37 -6.92
C ASP A 115 10.02 10.37 -5.95
N GLU A 116 10.25 11.66 -6.14
CA GLU A 116 9.63 12.72 -5.35
C GLU A 116 8.10 12.72 -5.49
N LEU A 117 7.57 12.40 -6.67
CA LEU A 117 6.13 12.29 -6.90
C LEU A 117 5.53 11.10 -6.17
N VAL A 118 6.22 9.95 -6.14
CA VAL A 118 5.80 8.76 -5.41
C VAL A 118 5.82 9.03 -3.90
N GLU A 119 6.90 9.63 -3.37
CA GLU A 119 6.99 10.04 -1.97
C GLU A 119 5.86 11.02 -1.60
N ALA A 120 5.59 12.01 -2.47
CA ALA A 120 4.52 12.97 -2.24
C ALA A 120 3.14 12.30 -2.14
N MET A 121 2.84 11.28 -2.95
CA MET A 121 1.58 10.53 -2.88
C MET A 121 1.46 9.71 -1.59
N THR A 122 2.56 9.16 -1.07
CA THR A 122 2.58 8.45 0.20
C THR A 122 2.33 9.40 1.37
N ARG A 123 2.93 10.59 1.33
CA ARG A 123 2.80 11.59 2.39
C ARG A 123 1.47 12.36 2.33
N TYR A 124 0.96 12.58 1.12
CA TYR A 124 -0.26 13.34 0.83
C TYR A 124 -1.19 12.52 -0.06
N PRO A 125 -1.88 11.51 0.49
CA PRO A 125 -2.71 10.57 -0.29
C PRO A 125 -3.88 11.24 -1.01
N GLU A 126 -4.30 12.45 -0.61
CA GLU A 126 -5.29 13.24 -1.35
C GLU A 126 -4.86 13.55 -2.80
N LEU A 127 -3.56 13.50 -3.09
CA LEU A 127 -3.01 13.69 -4.43
C LEU A 127 -3.28 12.49 -5.35
N ILE A 128 -3.66 11.34 -4.82
CA ILE A 128 -3.90 10.13 -5.61
C ILE A 128 -5.24 10.23 -6.34
N GLN A 129 -5.24 9.86 -7.62
CA GLN A 129 -6.46 9.69 -8.41
C GLN A 129 -7.36 8.63 -7.80
N ARG A 130 -8.67 8.80 -7.95
CA ARG A 130 -9.67 7.91 -7.35
C ARG A 130 -10.96 7.80 -8.15
N PRO A 131 -11.59 6.63 -8.15
CA PRO A 131 -11.10 5.36 -7.60
C PRO A 131 -10.02 4.72 -8.47
N VAL A 132 -9.09 4.00 -7.82
CA VAL A 132 -8.17 3.08 -8.48
C VAL A 132 -8.69 1.68 -8.22
N VAL A 133 -8.93 0.92 -9.27
CA VAL A 133 -9.38 -0.47 -9.19
C VAL A 133 -8.27 -1.37 -9.69
N ILE A 134 -7.90 -2.33 -8.85
CA ILE A 134 -6.83 -3.29 -9.10
C ILE A 134 -7.47 -4.66 -9.19
N TRP A 135 -7.25 -5.38 -10.29
CA TRP A 135 -7.72 -6.75 -10.49
C TRP A 135 -6.58 -7.61 -11.03
N ALA A 136 -6.10 -8.51 -10.18
CA ALA A 136 -4.98 -9.39 -10.48
C ALA A 136 -3.75 -8.63 -11.00
N ASP A 137 -3.46 -8.71 -12.29
CA ASP A 137 -2.31 -8.13 -12.99
C ASP A 137 -2.63 -6.82 -13.74
N ARG A 138 -3.78 -6.20 -13.46
CA ARG A 138 -4.23 -4.96 -14.10
C ARG A 138 -4.75 -3.96 -13.09
N ALA A 139 -4.64 -2.70 -13.44
CA ALA A 139 -5.29 -1.62 -12.70
C ALA A 139 -5.93 -0.63 -13.66
N VAL A 140 -6.93 0.10 -13.17
CA VAL A 140 -7.57 1.19 -13.90
C VAL A 140 -7.95 2.30 -12.94
N ILE A 141 -7.77 3.54 -13.38
CA ILE A 141 -8.33 4.72 -12.72
C ILE A 141 -9.75 4.88 -13.29
N ALA A 142 -10.76 4.47 -12.50
CA ALA A 142 -12.14 4.46 -12.95
C ALA A 142 -12.78 5.86 -12.85
N ARG A 143 -12.32 6.74 -13.72
CA ARG A 143 -12.79 8.12 -13.80
C ARG A 143 -12.90 8.57 -15.26
N PRO A 144 -14.08 8.46 -15.87
CA PRO A 144 -15.36 8.03 -15.28
C PRO A 144 -15.44 6.53 -14.93
N PRO A 145 -16.46 6.10 -14.12
CA PRO A 145 -16.58 4.70 -13.68
C PRO A 145 -16.68 3.67 -14.81
N GLU A 146 -17.21 4.06 -15.96
CA GLU A 146 -17.38 3.25 -17.16
C GLU A 146 -16.05 2.71 -17.71
N LEU A 147 -14.92 3.34 -17.35
CA LEU A 147 -13.57 2.83 -17.68
C LEU A 147 -13.27 1.47 -17.05
N LEU A 148 -14.10 1.02 -16.08
CA LEU A 148 -14.03 -0.35 -15.53
C LEU A 148 -14.51 -1.43 -16.51
N LEU A 149 -15.36 -1.12 -17.47
CA LEU A 149 -16.00 -2.13 -18.32
C LEU A 149 -15.01 -3.06 -19.02
N PRO A 150 -13.91 -2.57 -19.64
CA PRO A 150 -12.92 -3.46 -20.26
C PRO A 150 -12.22 -4.38 -19.24
N LEU A 151 -12.02 -3.90 -18.00
CA LEU A 151 -11.41 -4.69 -16.93
C LEU A 151 -12.37 -5.80 -16.48
N LEU A 152 -13.66 -5.49 -16.34
CA LEU A 152 -14.72 -6.43 -15.98
C LEU A 152 -14.90 -7.54 -17.02
N GLU A 153 -14.84 -7.19 -18.31
CA GLU A 153 -14.93 -8.15 -19.42
C GLU A 153 -13.71 -9.10 -19.42
N ALA A 154 -12.51 -8.56 -19.24
CA ALA A 154 -11.28 -9.36 -19.18
C ALA A 154 -11.24 -10.28 -17.96
N GLY A 155 -11.79 -9.86 -16.81
CA GLY A 155 -11.85 -10.67 -15.59
C GLY A 155 -12.79 -11.87 -15.70
N ARG A 156 -13.92 -11.74 -16.39
CA ARG A 156 -14.87 -12.83 -16.60
C ARG A 156 -14.28 -14.01 -17.41
N GLY A 157 -13.29 -13.75 -18.24
CA GLY A 157 -12.62 -14.80 -19.04
C GLY A 157 -11.67 -15.70 -18.25
N ARG A 158 -11.30 -15.34 -17.02
CA ARG A 158 -10.34 -16.07 -16.18
C ARG A 158 -11.00 -17.03 -15.18
N GLY A 159 -12.30 -17.00 -15.05
CA GLY A 159 -13.10 -17.82 -14.12
C GLY A 159 -13.66 -19.12 -14.69
N ARG A 160 -12.99 -19.72 -15.68
CA ARG A 160 -13.33 -21.06 -16.19
C ARG A 160 -12.14 -21.99 -16.14
#